data_7a674ee765d6b62b996896152ddf1b03
#
_entry.id   7a674ee765d6b62b996896152ddf1b03
#
_cell.length_a   1.000
_cell.length_b   1.000
_cell.length_c   1.000
_cell.angle_alpha   90.00
_cell.angle_beta   90.00
_cell.angle_gamma   90.00
#
_symmetry.space_group_name_H-M   'P 1'
#
loop_
_entity.id
_entity.type
_entity.pdbx_description
1 polymer ?
#
loop_
_entity_poly.entity_id
_entity_poly.type
_entity_poly.pdbx_seq_one_letter_code
_entity_poly.pdbx_strand_id
1 'polypeptide(L)'
;IQDRLFTIGSSLAADPEKSKMKIPDLNTEDITLLEKEIDIMVSALPPLKSFVLPGGTLLNSHCHVARCVCRRAERLATGLSESEWVEPMVLIYLNRLSDYLFMLARHACFVRNITETPWRPRV
;
A
#
# COMPACT_ATOMS: atom_id res chain seq x y z
N ILE A 1 -1.32 -1.92 10.42
CA ILE A 1 -0.92 -2.43 9.09
C ILE A 1 -0.33 -3.84 9.20
N GLN A 2 0.72 -4.07 9.96
CA GLN A 2 1.37 -5.39 10.07
C GLN A 2 0.39 -6.51 10.43
N ASP A 3 -0.50 -6.27 11.39
CA ASP A 3 -1.54 -7.22 11.77
C ASP A 3 -2.48 -7.54 10.60
N ARG A 4 -2.88 -6.54 9.83
CA ARG A 4 -3.72 -6.74 8.64
C ARG A 4 -2.99 -7.48 7.52
N LEU A 5 -1.69 -7.26 7.36
CA LEU A 5 -0.87 -8.03 6.41
C LEU A 5 -0.75 -9.50 6.82
N PHE A 6 -0.66 -9.78 8.10
CA PHE A 6 -0.67 -11.15 8.60
C PHE A 6 -2.03 -11.84 8.33
N THR A 7 -3.12 -11.10 8.54
CA THR A 7 -4.48 -11.55 8.18
C THR A 7 -4.59 -11.90 6.69
N ILE A 8 -4.06 -11.04 5.82
CA ILE A 8 -4.04 -11.27 4.37
C ILE A 8 -3.24 -12.53 4.03
N GLY A 9 -2.05 -12.68 4.61
CA GLY A 9 -1.22 -13.87 4.40
C GLY A 9 -1.94 -15.15 4.81
N SER A 10 -2.63 -15.12 5.94
CA SER A 10 -3.44 -16.24 6.42
C SER A 10 -4.60 -16.57 5.48
N SER A 11 -5.29 -15.54 4.98
CA SER A 11 -6.39 -15.71 4.02
C SER A 11 -5.92 -16.32 2.70
N LEU A 12 -4.79 -15.83 2.17
CA LEU A 12 -4.24 -16.33 0.90
C LEU A 12 -3.70 -17.76 1.01
N ALA A 13 -3.19 -18.16 2.17
CA ALA A 13 -2.65 -19.48 2.42
C ALA A 13 -3.71 -20.54 2.77
N ALA A 14 -4.91 -20.12 3.16
CA ALA A 14 -5.96 -21.03 3.59
C ALA A 14 -6.72 -21.62 2.39
N ASP A 15 -7.05 -22.91 2.50
CA ASP A 15 -8.02 -23.55 1.62
C ASP A 15 -9.41 -23.41 2.27
N PRO A 16 -10.35 -22.64 1.68
CA PRO A 16 -11.68 -22.42 2.26
C PRO A 16 -12.47 -23.71 2.49
N GLU A 17 -12.23 -24.75 1.67
CA GLU A 17 -12.94 -26.03 1.75
C GLU A 17 -12.33 -26.98 2.78
N LYS A 18 -11.03 -26.87 3.04
CA LYS A 18 -10.28 -27.79 3.92
C LYS A 18 -9.94 -27.21 5.28
N SER A 19 -9.99 -25.90 5.44
CA SER A 19 -9.65 -25.26 6.71
C SER A 19 -10.76 -25.47 7.73
N LYS A 20 -10.41 -26.09 8.86
CA LYS A 20 -11.31 -26.20 10.02
C LYS A 20 -11.24 -24.97 10.93
N MET A 21 -10.33 -24.05 10.68
CA MET A 21 -10.13 -22.85 11.46
C MET A 21 -10.91 -21.69 10.84
N LYS A 22 -11.44 -20.83 11.70
CA LYS A 22 -12.00 -19.56 11.25
C LYS A 22 -10.86 -18.71 10.69
N ILE A 23 -10.96 -18.41 9.40
CA ILE A 23 -9.98 -17.57 8.71
C ILE A 23 -10.23 -16.11 9.13
N PRO A 24 -9.21 -15.38 9.61
CA PRO A 24 -9.36 -13.95 9.89
C PRO A 24 -9.69 -13.17 8.63
N ASP A 25 -10.61 -12.22 8.75
CA ASP A 25 -11.06 -11.40 7.64
C ASP A 25 -10.62 -9.95 7.77
N LEU A 26 -10.48 -9.30 6.62
CA LEU A 26 -10.49 -7.85 6.51
C LEU A 26 -11.94 -7.35 6.54
N ASN A 27 -12.11 -6.14 7.04
CA ASN A 27 -13.40 -5.46 7.00
C ASN A 27 -13.27 -4.07 6.34
N THR A 28 -14.41 -3.44 6.10
CA THR A 28 -14.47 -2.13 5.42
C THR A 28 -13.74 -1.04 6.21
N GLU A 29 -13.73 -1.12 7.55
CA GLU A 29 -13.03 -0.15 8.40
C GLU A 29 -11.51 -0.17 8.19
N ASP A 30 -10.94 -1.34 7.88
CA ASP A 30 -9.50 -1.45 7.58
C ASP A 30 -9.13 -0.60 6.35
N ILE A 31 -9.96 -0.65 5.32
CA ILE A 31 -9.79 0.14 4.09
C ILE A 31 -10.05 1.62 4.36
N THR A 32 -11.13 1.93 5.06
CA THR A 32 -11.50 3.31 5.42
C THR A 32 -10.42 4.00 6.23
N LEU A 33 -9.75 3.28 7.13
CA LEU A 33 -8.63 3.82 7.90
C LEU A 33 -7.49 4.28 6.99
N LEU A 34 -7.09 3.45 6.02
CA LEU A 34 -6.04 3.82 5.06
C LEU A 34 -6.46 5.04 4.23
N GLU A 35 -7.68 5.07 3.74
CA GLU A 35 -8.21 6.18 2.94
C GLU A 35 -8.24 7.50 3.73
N LYS A 36 -8.65 7.46 4.99
CA LYS A 36 -8.63 8.64 5.88
C LYS A 36 -7.21 9.16 6.10
N GLU A 37 -6.26 8.26 6.37
CA GLU A 37 -4.86 8.65 6.57
C GLU A 37 -4.26 9.23 5.28
N ILE A 38 -4.60 8.69 4.12
CA ILE A 38 -4.22 9.25 2.82
C ILE A 38 -4.77 10.66 2.68
N ASP A 39 -6.05 10.87 2.94
CA ASP A 39 -6.71 12.17 2.80
C ASP A 39 -6.10 13.23 3.73
N ILE A 40 -5.75 12.85 4.96
CA ILE A 40 -5.07 13.73 5.91
C ILE A 40 -3.72 14.17 5.35
N MET A 41 -2.93 13.25 4.82
CA MET A 41 -1.62 13.58 4.23
C MET A 41 -1.76 14.39 2.95
N VAL A 42 -2.72 14.09 2.09
CA VAL A 42 -3.00 14.87 0.87
C VAL A 42 -3.33 16.31 1.21
N SER A 43 -4.15 16.56 2.24
CA SER A 43 -4.51 17.93 2.65
C SER A 43 -3.34 18.71 3.25
N ALA A 44 -2.37 18.04 3.84
CA ALA A 44 -1.19 18.67 4.45
C ALA A 44 -0.06 18.95 3.46
N LEU A 45 -0.03 18.25 2.33
CA LEU A 45 1.06 18.31 1.36
C LEU A 45 0.72 19.23 0.17
N PRO A 46 1.74 19.89 -0.44
CA PRO A 46 1.53 20.63 -1.68
C PRO A 46 1.06 19.69 -2.80
N PRO A 47 0.25 20.19 -3.77
CA PRO A 47 -0.21 19.37 -4.88
C PRO A 47 0.94 18.81 -5.70
N LEU A 48 0.80 17.56 -6.17
CA LEU A 48 1.76 16.93 -7.04
C LEU A 48 1.60 17.46 -8.47
N LYS A 49 2.68 18.03 -9.03
CA LYS A 49 2.69 18.60 -10.39
C LYS A 49 3.45 17.73 -11.40
N SER A 50 4.18 16.74 -10.92
CA SER A 50 4.99 15.82 -11.72
C SER A 50 5.24 14.53 -10.96
N PHE A 51 5.73 13.51 -11.64
CA PHE A 51 6.29 12.36 -10.93
C PHE A 51 7.49 12.78 -10.09
N VAL A 52 7.67 12.11 -8.96
CA VAL A 52 8.80 12.34 -8.06
C VAL A 52 9.70 11.12 -8.02
N LEU A 53 11.01 11.36 -7.89
CA LEU A 53 11.97 10.29 -7.72
C LEU A 53 12.02 9.86 -6.24
N PRO A 54 12.19 8.55 -5.97
CA PRO A 54 12.42 8.09 -4.60
C PRO A 54 13.69 8.68 -4.02
N GLY A 55 13.67 9.02 -2.74
CA GLY A 55 14.84 9.53 -2.02
C GLY A 55 14.57 10.80 -1.25
N GLY A 56 15.65 11.45 -0.81
CA GLY A 56 15.63 12.64 0.03
C GLY A 56 15.83 12.33 1.51
N THR A 57 15.18 11.31 2.04
CA THR A 57 15.42 10.77 3.38
C THR A 57 15.46 9.25 3.33
N LEU A 58 16.07 8.64 4.35
CA LEU A 58 16.08 7.18 4.49
C LEU A 58 14.66 6.64 4.66
N LEU A 59 13.83 7.33 5.43
CA LEU A 59 12.43 6.94 5.62
C LEU A 59 11.63 7.00 4.32
N ASN A 60 11.81 8.04 3.50
CA ASN A 60 11.20 8.12 2.18
C ASN A 60 11.60 6.91 1.31
N SER A 61 12.89 6.59 1.27
CA SER A 61 13.41 5.46 0.49
C SER A 61 12.83 4.13 0.96
N HIS A 62 12.75 3.88 2.26
CA HIS A 62 12.11 2.69 2.81
C HIS A 62 10.62 2.60 2.47
N CYS A 63 9.90 3.71 2.53
CA CYS A 63 8.49 3.76 2.15
C CYS A 63 8.30 3.40 0.66
N HIS A 64 9.16 3.87 -0.22
CA HIS A 64 9.10 3.53 -1.64
C HIS A 64 9.45 2.05 -1.90
N VAL A 65 10.42 1.48 -1.19
CA VAL A 65 10.70 0.04 -1.25
C VAL A 65 9.47 -0.75 -0.81
N ALA A 66 8.89 -0.41 0.33
CA ALA A 66 7.69 -1.07 0.84
C ALA A 66 6.51 -0.94 -0.14
N ARG A 67 6.34 0.23 -0.76
CA ARG A 67 5.34 0.46 -1.81
C ARG A 67 5.53 -0.47 -3.00
N CYS A 68 6.75 -0.62 -3.48
CA CYS A 68 7.05 -1.49 -4.62
C CYS A 68 6.80 -2.98 -4.27
N VAL A 69 7.17 -3.41 -3.08
CA VAL A 69 6.89 -4.76 -2.59
C VAL A 69 5.39 -5.00 -2.45
N CYS A 70 4.65 -4.02 -1.92
CA CYS A 70 3.19 -4.08 -1.80
C CYS A 70 2.53 -4.21 -3.18
N ARG A 71 2.97 -3.44 -4.17
CA ARG A 71 2.47 -3.52 -5.55
C ARG A 71 2.79 -4.87 -6.20
N ARG A 72 3.95 -5.45 -5.91
CA ARG A 72 4.28 -6.80 -6.36
C ARG A 72 3.34 -7.84 -5.75
N ALA A 73 3.08 -7.74 -4.45
CA ALA A 73 2.13 -8.62 -3.76
C ALA A 73 0.72 -8.50 -4.33
N GLU A 74 0.26 -7.28 -4.61
CA GLU A 74 -1.03 -7.02 -5.25
C GLU A 74 -1.13 -7.68 -6.63
N ARG A 75 -0.10 -7.53 -7.47
CA ARG A 75 -0.07 -8.17 -8.80
C ARG A 75 -0.10 -9.69 -8.70
N LEU A 76 0.64 -10.28 -7.77
CA LEU A 76 0.66 -11.73 -7.55
C LEU A 76 -0.70 -12.23 -7.05
N ALA A 77 -1.33 -11.53 -6.12
CA ALA A 77 -2.65 -11.86 -5.62
C ALA A 77 -3.73 -11.72 -6.71
N THR A 78 -3.62 -10.70 -7.55
CA THR A 78 -4.50 -10.51 -8.71
C THR A 78 -4.35 -11.67 -9.71
N GLY A 79 -3.12 -12.08 -10.01
CA GLY A 79 -2.85 -13.25 -10.85
C GLY A 79 -3.41 -14.54 -10.24
N LEU A 80 -3.26 -14.73 -8.95
CA LEU A 80 -3.82 -15.88 -8.24
C LEU A 80 -5.35 -15.93 -8.35
N SER A 81 -6.01 -14.76 -8.31
CA SER A 81 -7.46 -14.67 -8.40
C SER A 81 -8.04 -15.12 -9.75
N GLU A 82 -7.21 -15.28 -10.76
CA GLU A 82 -7.63 -15.81 -12.07
C GLU A 82 -7.89 -17.32 -12.06
N SER A 83 -7.25 -18.04 -11.14
CA SER A 83 -7.34 -19.51 -11.04
C SER A 83 -7.84 -20.03 -9.69
N GLU A 84 -7.71 -19.23 -8.64
CA GLU A 84 -8.10 -19.57 -7.27
C GLU A 84 -8.99 -18.46 -6.69
N TRP A 85 -9.79 -18.80 -5.70
CA TRP A 85 -10.57 -17.78 -5.00
C TRP A 85 -9.66 -16.93 -4.10
N VAL A 86 -9.75 -15.62 -4.28
CA VAL A 86 -9.09 -14.62 -3.45
C VAL A 86 -10.15 -13.66 -2.92
N GLU A 87 -10.15 -13.41 -1.62
CA GLU A 87 -11.04 -12.43 -1.00
C GLU A 87 -10.85 -11.06 -1.66
N PRO A 88 -11.90 -10.47 -2.27
CA PRO A 88 -11.77 -9.19 -2.99
C PRO A 88 -11.19 -8.05 -2.15
N MET A 89 -11.46 -8.02 -0.85
CA MET A 89 -10.94 -7.00 0.05
C MET A 89 -9.43 -7.04 0.19
N VAL A 90 -8.79 -8.19 -0.03
CA VAL A 90 -7.32 -8.32 -0.06
C VAL A 90 -6.73 -7.44 -1.15
N LEU A 91 -7.29 -7.50 -2.36
CA LEU A 91 -6.81 -6.71 -3.49
C LEU A 91 -7.03 -5.21 -3.25
N ILE A 92 -8.18 -4.85 -2.73
CA ILE A 92 -8.50 -3.45 -2.40
C ILE A 92 -7.56 -2.92 -1.31
N TYR A 93 -7.33 -3.70 -0.26
CA TYR A 93 -6.45 -3.29 0.83
C TYR A 93 -5.01 -3.09 0.36
N LEU A 94 -4.46 -4.03 -0.40
CA LEU A 94 -3.09 -3.92 -0.94
C LEU A 94 -2.96 -2.70 -1.86
N ASN A 95 -3.97 -2.41 -2.67
CA ASN A 95 -3.99 -1.22 -3.51
C ASN A 95 -3.97 0.07 -2.68
N ARG A 96 -4.84 0.18 -1.68
CA ARG A 96 -4.88 1.34 -0.77
C ARG A 96 -3.62 1.48 0.06
N LEU A 97 -3.03 0.36 0.51
CA LEU A 97 -1.78 0.37 1.24
C LEU A 97 -0.63 0.91 0.38
N SER A 98 -0.56 0.57 -0.90
CA SER A 98 0.45 1.13 -1.80
C SER A 98 0.32 2.64 -1.94
N ASP A 99 -0.89 3.16 -2.04
CA ASP A 99 -1.16 4.61 -2.08
C ASP A 99 -0.80 5.28 -0.75
N TYR A 100 -1.13 4.65 0.36
CA TYR A 100 -0.73 5.12 1.69
C TYR A 100 0.79 5.22 1.82
N LEU A 101 1.53 4.20 1.40
CA LEU A 101 3.00 4.18 1.47
C LEU A 101 3.63 5.25 0.57
N PHE A 102 3.02 5.54 -0.58
CA PHE A 102 3.44 6.65 -1.43
C PHE A 102 3.27 7.99 -0.72
N MET A 103 2.11 8.23 -0.13
CA MET A 103 1.85 9.47 0.61
C MET A 103 2.73 9.60 1.86
N LEU A 104 2.98 8.49 2.55
CA LEU A 104 3.88 8.45 3.71
C LEU A 104 5.31 8.80 3.31
N ALA A 105 5.78 8.33 2.16
CA ALA A 105 7.08 8.69 1.61
C ALA A 105 7.19 10.21 1.40
N ARG A 106 6.19 10.82 0.79
CA ARG A 106 6.13 12.27 0.59
C ARG A 106 6.08 13.04 1.91
N HIS A 107 5.26 12.59 2.83
CA HIS A 107 5.13 13.19 4.16
C HIS A 107 6.45 13.15 4.94
N ALA A 108 7.21 12.08 4.81
CA ALA A 108 8.53 11.95 5.45
C ALA A 108 9.52 13.03 5.00
N CYS A 109 9.47 13.45 3.75
CA CYS A 109 10.25 14.59 3.25
C CYS A 109 9.68 15.91 3.75
N PHE A 110 8.37 16.08 3.68
CA PHE A 110 7.68 17.30 4.05
C PHE A 110 7.93 17.73 5.50
N VAL A 111 7.82 16.82 6.46
CA VAL A 111 8.03 17.12 7.89
C VAL A 111 9.46 17.51 8.23
N ARG A 112 10.42 17.19 7.36
CA ARG A 112 11.83 17.56 7.52
C ARG A 112 12.27 18.71 6.62
N ASN A 113 11.32 19.36 5.94
CA ASN A 113 11.57 20.42 4.97
C ASN A 113 12.56 20.01 3.85
N ILE A 114 12.50 18.77 3.43
CA ILE A 114 13.29 18.24 2.32
C ILE A 114 12.42 18.26 1.06
N THR A 115 12.93 18.93 0.01
CA THR A 115 12.23 18.98 -1.27
C THR A 115 12.40 17.66 -2.04
N GLU A 116 11.28 17.08 -2.46
CA GLU A 116 11.28 15.92 -3.34
C GLU A 116 11.84 16.29 -4.72
N THR A 117 12.56 15.37 -5.35
CA THR A 117 13.14 15.59 -6.69
C THR A 117 12.11 15.24 -7.76
N PRO A 118 11.65 16.22 -8.56
CA PRO A 118 10.73 15.93 -9.66
C PRO A 118 11.45 15.14 -10.76
N TRP A 119 10.73 14.16 -11.32
CA TRP A 119 11.21 13.44 -12.47
C TRP A 119 11.07 14.29 -13.73
N ARG A 120 12.14 14.38 -14.50
CA ARG A 120 12.18 15.08 -15.80
C ARG A 120 12.60 14.08 -16.88
N PRO A 121 11.74 13.77 -17.84
CA PRO A 121 12.09 12.86 -18.93
C PRO A 121 13.18 13.47 -19.82
N ARG A 122 14.03 12.60 -20.35
CA ARG A 122 14.93 12.97 -21.44
C ARG A 122 14.12 12.95 -22.73
N VAL A 123 13.94 14.08 -23.31
CA VAL A 123 13.28 14.27 -24.60
C VAL A 123 14.13 15.08 -25.54
#